data_e8fe7b5c39628e3ace5e29ba244ba912
#
_entry.id   e8fe7b5c39628e3ace5e29ba244ba912
#
_cell.length_a   1.000
_cell.length_b   1.000
_cell.length_c   1.000
_cell.angle_alpha   90.00
_cell.angle_beta   90.00
_cell.angle_gamma   90.00
#
_symmetry.space_group_name_H-M   'P 1'
#
loop_
_entity.id
_entity.type
_entity.pdbx_description
1 polymer ?
#
loop_
_entity_poly.entity_id
_entity_poly.type
_entity_poly.pdbx_seq_one_letter_code
_entity_poly.pdbx_strand_id
1 'polypeptide(L)'
;MPLKSIWAQNTPYSKFLLGVGVILISAVAFTLLSTVVVTGLYGIPMYQLENMLQDVKNPLTLQLLKVIQTGSTIGTFIVPAWVLAYLFHGDPKEYLQLRKLAPAKSLLWVGLGMLTAVPLINLLGDLNSKMHLPSFLAPVEQWMRDSEDKAAVLTEAFLDMPDPGALLFNLFMIALLPAIGEEWLFRGVVQRLFSEWSGKKQVGIWAAALLFSAMHLQFYGFVPRLLLGALLGYLLLWSGSIWLPMLAHFLNNAAAVIAAYLYQHQLISANPDTLGLGPEQFMVLLASIVLTALFFVLGKRNAQSV
;
A
#
# COMPACT_ATOMS: atom_id res chain seq x y z
N MET A 1 -32.50 -18.34 7.28
CA MET A 1 -32.12 -16.92 7.34
C MET A 1 -30.77 -16.80 6.65
N PRO A 2 -30.57 -15.92 5.69
CA PRO A 2 -29.23 -15.72 5.17
C PRO A 2 -28.33 -15.26 6.32
N LEU A 3 -27.06 -15.69 6.29
CA LEU A 3 -26.01 -15.29 7.26
C LEU A 3 -25.72 -13.76 7.27
N LYS A 4 -26.72 -12.97 6.81
CA LYS A 4 -26.64 -11.53 6.69
C LYS A 4 -26.32 -10.92 8.04
N SER A 5 -25.13 -10.44 8.17
CA SER A 5 -24.71 -9.54 9.24
C SER A 5 -24.78 -10.11 10.67
N ILE A 6 -24.36 -11.37 10.87
CA ILE A 6 -24.26 -11.95 12.23
C ILE A 6 -23.48 -11.01 13.17
N TRP A 7 -22.52 -10.27 12.62
CA TRP A 7 -21.65 -9.37 13.36
C TRP A 7 -22.02 -7.89 13.23
N ALA A 8 -23.07 -7.51 12.49
CA ALA A 8 -23.42 -6.10 12.29
C ALA A 8 -23.71 -5.35 13.59
N GLN A 9 -24.41 -6.00 14.52
CA GLN A 9 -24.82 -5.40 15.80
C GLN A 9 -23.77 -5.54 16.91
N ASN A 10 -22.64 -6.20 16.65
CA ASN A 10 -21.59 -6.37 17.64
C ASN A 10 -20.84 -5.06 17.87
N THR A 11 -20.23 -4.96 19.08
CA THR A 11 -19.46 -3.78 19.44
C THR A 11 -18.25 -3.60 18.50
N PRO A 12 -17.79 -2.36 18.26
CA PRO A 12 -16.61 -2.13 17.44
C PRO A 12 -15.36 -2.87 17.95
N TYR A 13 -15.22 -3.03 19.25
CA TYR A 13 -14.15 -3.82 19.86
C TYR A 13 -14.19 -5.29 19.44
N SER A 14 -15.36 -5.93 19.52
CA SER A 14 -15.52 -7.33 19.08
C SER A 14 -15.25 -7.49 17.59
N LYS A 15 -15.70 -6.53 16.75
CA LYS A 15 -15.41 -6.49 15.31
C LYS A 15 -13.91 -6.36 15.05
N PHE A 16 -13.20 -5.55 15.85
CA PHE A 16 -11.75 -5.38 15.74
C PHE A 16 -11.02 -6.68 16.05
N LEU A 17 -11.34 -7.36 17.15
CA LEU A 17 -10.72 -8.65 17.52
C LEU A 17 -10.97 -9.72 16.45
N LEU A 18 -12.21 -9.83 15.96
CA LEU A 18 -12.53 -10.72 14.84
C LEU A 18 -11.71 -10.36 13.59
N GLY A 19 -11.61 -9.06 13.29
CA GLY A 19 -10.83 -8.58 12.14
C GLY A 19 -9.37 -8.99 12.21
N VAL A 20 -8.72 -8.79 13.34
CA VAL A 20 -7.34 -9.25 13.58
C VAL A 20 -7.22 -10.76 13.39
N GLY A 21 -8.12 -11.56 13.97
CA GLY A 21 -8.13 -13.02 13.82
C GLY A 21 -8.27 -13.46 12.35
N VAL A 22 -9.23 -12.88 11.63
CA VAL A 22 -9.47 -13.21 10.20
C VAL A 22 -8.25 -12.83 9.35
N ILE A 23 -7.65 -11.66 9.57
CA ILE A 23 -6.45 -11.23 8.84
C ILE A 23 -5.29 -12.21 9.09
N LEU A 24 -4.99 -12.53 10.35
CA LEU A 24 -3.88 -13.40 10.69
C LEU A 24 -4.06 -14.82 10.14
N ILE A 25 -5.25 -15.42 10.31
CA ILE A 25 -5.54 -16.76 9.79
C ILE A 25 -5.45 -16.78 8.27
N SER A 26 -6.04 -15.80 7.60
CA SER A 26 -6.01 -15.71 6.13
C SER A 26 -4.59 -15.48 5.60
N ALA A 27 -3.82 -14.58 6.22
CA ALA A 27 -2.43 -14.32 5.84
C ALA A 27 -1.58 -15.59 5.93
N VAL A 28 -1.63 -16.31 7.05
CA VAL A 28 -0.90 -17.57 7.24
C VAL A 28 -1.38 -18.63 6.25
N ALA A 29 -2.68 -18.83 6.08
CA ALA A 29 -3.23 -19.83 5.19
C ALA A 29 -2.82 -19.61 3.73
N PHE A 30 -2.90 -18.37 3.24
CA PHE A 30 -2.53 -18.05 1.86
C PHE A 30 -1.02 -18.06 1.63
N THR A 31 -0.21 -17.66 2.61
CA THR A 31 1.25 -17.80 2.52
C THR A 31 1.64 -19.27 2.45
N LEU A 32 1.08 -20.12 3.30
CA LEU A 32 1.33 -21.57 3.27
C LEU A 32 0.83 -22.20 1.95
N LEU A 33 -0.37 -21.83 1.50
CA LEU A 33 -0.91 -22.31 0.23
C LEU A 33 0.00 -21.94 -0.93
N SER A 34 0.45 -20.69 -1.00
CA SER A 34 1.35 -20.22 -2.04
C SER A 34 2.69 -20.95 -2.01
N THR A 35 3.20 -21.20 -0.81
CA THR A 35 4.42 -22.01 -0.60
C THR A 35 4.25 -23.44 -1.12
N VAL A 36 3.13 -24.11 -0.80
CA VAL A 36 2.82 -25.45 -1.30
C VAL A 36 2.66 -25.47 -2.83
N VAL A 37 1.98 -24.47 -3.39
CA VAL A 37 1.82 -24.31 -4.84
C VAL A 37 3.18 -24.20 -5.53
N VAL A 38 4.06 -23.33 -5.01
CA VAL A 38 5.39 -23.10 -5.57
C VAL A 38 6.24 -24.37 -5.50
N THR A 39 6.30 -25.02 -4.33
CA THR A 39 7.07 -26.26 -4.16
C THR A 39 6.56 -27.38 -5.05
N GLY A 40 5.24 -27.51 -5.22
CA GLY A 40 4.63 -28.50 -6.10
C GLY A 40 4.90 -28.23 -7.59
N LEU A 41 4.78 -26.97 -8.04
CA LEU A 41 4.98 -26.59 -9.44
C LEU A 41 6.45 -26.75 -9.89
N TYR A 42 7.40 -26.44 -9.00
CA TYR A 42 8.82 -26.48 -9.32
C TYR A 42 9.53 -27.76 -8.84
N GLY A 43 8.80 -28.69 -8.22
CA GLY A 43 9.37 -29.95 -7.70
C GLY A 43 10.40 -29.74 -6.57
N ILE A 44 10.29 -28.63 -5.82
CA ILE A 44 11.25 -28.27 -4.78
C ILE A 44 10.82 -28.89 -3.45
N PRO A 45 11.66 -29.71 -2.79
CA PRO A 45 11.36 -30.22 -1.45
C PRO A 45 11.24 -29.08 -0.44
N MET A 46 10.22 -29.13 0.43
CA MET A 46 9.97 -28.08 1.44
C MET A 46 11.19 -27.77 2.31
N TYR A 47 12.00 -28.78 2.67
CA TYR A 47 13.20 -28.60 3.51
C TYR A 47 14.33 -27.84 2.80
N GLN A 48 14.30 -27.73 1.47
CA GLN A 48 15.29 -26.97 0.69
C GLN A 48 14.84 -25.52 0.46
N LEU A 49 13.55 -25.26 0.56
CA LEU A 49 12.98 -23.95 0.21
C LEU A 49 13.55 -22.82 1.08
N GLU A 50 13.69 -23.05 2.40
CA GLU A 50 14.22 -22.03 3.32
C GLU A 50 15.61 -21.54 2.91
N ASN A 51 16.52 -22.47 2.59
CA ASN A 51 17.87 -22.14 2.15
C ASN A 51 17.86 -21.44 0.78
N MET A 52 16.96 -21.86 -0.14
CA MET A 52 16.85 -21.24 -1.45
C MET A 52 16.34 -19.80 -1.35
N LEU A 53 15.35 -19.53 -0.49
CA LEU A 53 14.76 -18.20 -0.35
C LEU A 53 15.73 -17.15 0.24
N GLN A 54 16.88 -17.54 0.75
CA GLN A 54 17.90 -16.62 1.25
C GLN A 54 18.73 -15.99 0.11
N ASP A 55 18.84 -16.65 -1.05
CA ASP A 55 19.59 -16.15 -2.20
C ASP A 55 18.68 -15.39 -3.17
N VAL A 56 18.39 -14.13 -2.86
CA VAL A 56 17.55 -13.24 -3.70
C VAL A 56 18.19 -12.88 -5.05
N LYS A 57 19.47 -13.22 -5.27
CA LYS A 57 20.15 -13.02 -6.57
C LYS A 57 19.86 -14.14 -7.55
N ASN A 58 19.39 -15.27 -7.08
CA ASN A 58 19.01 -16.39 -7.94
C ASN A 58 17.66 -16.09 -8.63
N PRO A 59 17.58 -16.12 -9.97
CA PRO A 59 16.36 -15.82 -10.69
C PRO A 59 15.17 -16.73 -10.32
N LEU A 60 15.42 -18.00 -10.06
CA LEU A 60 14.39 -18.93 -9.61
C LEU A 60 13.85 -18.53 -8.23
N THR A 61 14.73 -18.25 -7.28
CA THR A 61 14.35 -17.76 -5.95
C THR A 61 13.47 -16.53 -6.06
N LEU A 62 13.84 -15.58 -6.92
CA LEU A 62 13.08 -14.35 -7.12
C LEU A 62 11.67 -14.62 -7.66
N GLN A 63 11.52 -15.55 -8.63
CA GLN A 63 10.21 -15.98 -9.12
C GLN A 63 9.36 -16.62 -8.01
N LEU A 64 9.95 -17.51 -7.19
CA LEU A 64 9.26 -18.14 -6.07
C LEU A 64 8.76 -17.09 -5.06
N LEU A 65 9.64 -16.16 -4.68
CA LEU A 65 9.30 -15.06 -3.76
C LEU A 65 8.17 -14.17 -4.30
N LYS A 66 8.19 -13.85 -5.60
CA LYS A 66 7.12 -13.05 -6.25
C LYS A 66 5.77 -13.77 -6.19
N VAL A 67 5.72 -15.09 -6.41
CA VAL A 67 4.49 -15.88 -6.31
C VAL A 67 3.99 -15.95 -4.86
N ILE A 68 4.88 -16.23 -3.90
CA ILE A 68 4.54 -16.27 -2.47
C ILE A 68 4.04 -14.89 -2.01
N GLN A 69 4.72 -13.81 -2.40
CA GLN A 69 4.31 -12.43 -2.09
C GLN A 69 2.92 -12.12 -2.64
N THR A 70 2.64 -12.51 -3.89
CA THR A 70 1.33 -12.31 -4.52
C THR A 70 0.22 -13.00 -3.72
N GLY A 71 0.43 -14.28 -3.37
CA GLY A 71 -0.56 -15.02 -2.58
C GLY A 71 -0.70 -14.49 -1.15
N SER A 72 0.42 -14.12 -0.52
CA SER A 72 0.40 -13.49 0.81
C SER A 72 -0.35 -12.17 0.80
N THR A 73 -0.19 -11.33 -0.22
CA THR A 73 -0.93 -10.07 -0.38
C THR A 73 -2.43 -10.30 -0.53
N ILE A 74 -2.84 -11.29 -1.32
CA ILE A 74 -4.25 -11.68 -1.46
C ILE A 74 -4.81 -12.12 -0.11
N GLY A 75 -4.08 -12.99 0.61
CA GLY A 75 -4.49 -13.53 1.90
C GLY A 75 -4.50 -12.52 3.04
N THR A 76 -3.62 -11.52 3.00
CA THR A 76 -3.51 -10.50 4.05
C THR A 76 -4.53 -9.38 3.87
N PHE A 77 -4.86 -9.00 2.63
CA PHE A 77 -5.64 -7.79 2.36
C PHE A 77 -6.98 -8.07 1.68
N ILE A 78 -7.00 -8.79 0.55
CA ILE A 78 -8.21 -8.93 -0.28
C ILE A 78 -9.23 -9.85 0.39
N VAL A 79 -8.81 -11.05 0.74
CA VAL A 79 -9.71 -12.07 1.32
C VAL A 79 -10.29 -11.60 2.65
N PRO A 80 -9.50 -11.15 3.64
CA PRO A 80 -10.07 -10.69 4.90
C PRO A 80 -10.95 -9.45 4.74
N ALA A 81 -10.61 -8.50 3.88
CA ALA A 81 -11.47 -7.34 3.64
C ALA A 81 -12.84 -7.76 3.11
N TRP A 82 -12.89 -8.69 2.16
CA TRP A 82 -14.13 -9.20 1.60
C TRP A 82 -14.95 -10.00 2.62
N VAL A 83 -14.31 -10.90 3.36
CA VAL A 83 -14.93 -11.71 4.41
C VAL A 83 -15.51 -10.82 5.52
N LEU A 84 -14.72 -9.87 6.02
CA LEU A 84 -15.17 -8.94 7.07
C LEU A 84 -16.32 -8.05 6.60
N ALA A 85 -16.25 -7.54 5.36
CA ALA A 85 -17.34 -6.77 4.78
C ALA A 85 -18.64 -7.60 4.70
N TYR A 86 -18.53 -8.87 4.33
CA TYR A 86 -19.67 -9.78 4.30
C TYR A 86 -20.23 -10.03 5.71
N LEU A 87 -19.38 -10.32 6.70
CA LEU A 87 -19.79 -10.59 8.08
C LEU A 87 -20.41 -9.35 8.74
N PHE A 88 -19.91 -8.15 8.46
CA PHE A 88 -20.37 -6.92 9.08
C PHE A 88 -21.64 -6.33 8.41
N HIS A 89 -21.84 -6.60 7.11
CA HIS A 89 -22.96 -5.97 6.38
C HIS A 89 -23.80 -6.93 5.54
N GLY A 90 -23.24 -8.08 5.12
CA GLY A 90 -23.90 -9.04 4.24
C GLY A 90 -23.81 -8.69 2.74
N ASP A 91 -23.42 -7.47 2.37
CA ASP A 91 -23.11 -7.05 1.00
C ASP A 91 -21.72 -6.39 0.95
N PRO A 92 -20.67 -7.12 0.57
CA PRO A 92 -19.31 -6.58 0.52
C PRO A 92 -19.16 -5.39 -0.45
N LYS A 93 -19.87 -5.41 -1.58
CA LYS A 93 -19.78 -4.34 -2.58
C LYS A 93 -20.30 -3.01 -2.07
N GLU A 94 -21.37 -3.06 -1.28
CA GLU A 94 -21.94 -1.88 -0.63
C GLU A 94 -21.06 -1.43 0.55
N TYR A 95 -20.65 -2.36 1.39
CA TYR A 95 -19.82 -2.06 2.55
C TYR A 95 -18.49 -1.41 2.16
N LEU A 96 -17.81 -1.94 1.14
CA LEU A 96 -16.55 -1.44 0.61
C LEU A 96 -16.71 -0.25 -0.34
N GLN A 97 -17.93 0.26 -0.54
CA GLN A 97 -18.26 1.41 -1.42
C GLN A 97 -17.82 1.21 -2.89
N LEU A 98 -17.87 -0.04 -3.37
CA LEU A 98 -17.52 -0.40 -4.75
C LEU A 98 -18.59 -0.02 -5.78
N ARG A 99 -19.85 0.16 -5.34
CA ARG A 99 -20.98 0.49 -6.24
C ARG A 99 -20.97 1.93 -6.69
N LYS A 100 -20.42 2.84 -5.89
CA LYS A 100 -20.34 4.26 -6.21
C LYS A 100 -19.03 4.53 -6.96
N LEU A 101 -19.15 4.89 -8.24
CA LEU A 101 -18.00 5.34 -9.02
C LEU A 101 -17.63 6.78 -8.63
N ALA A 102 -16.35 7.08 -8.63
CA ALA A 102 -15.90 8.44 -8.47
C ALA A 102 -16.15 9.26 -9.76
N PRO A 103 -16.47 10.57 -9.67
CA PRO A 103 -16.61 11.40 -10.84
C PRO A 103 -15.32 11.42 -11.69
N ALA A 104 -15.44 11.32 -13.02
CA ALA A 104 -14.31 11.27 -13.93
C ALA A 104 -13.33 12.46 -13.76
N LYS A 105 -13.86 13.65 -13.51
CA LYS A 105 -13.06 14.85 -13.23
C LYS A 105 -12.25 14.71 -11.94
N SER A 106 -12.79 14.06 -10.89
CA SER A 106 -12.04 13.79 -9.66
C SER A 106 -10.92 12.79 -9.88
N LEU A 107 -11.18 11.74 -10.67
CA LEU A 107 -10.14 10.77 -11.06
C LEU A 107 -9.00 11.46 -11.80
N LEU A 108 -9.30 12.35 -12.75
CA LEU A 108 -8.30 13.10 -13.50
C LEU A 108 -7.45 13.99 -12.57
N TRP A 109 -8.08 14.82 -11.74
CA TRP A 109 -7.34 15.76 -10.89
C TRP A 109 -6.53 15.06 -9.81
N VAL A 110 -7.07 14.01 -9.21
CA VAL A 110 -6.31 13.19 -8.23
C VAL A 110 -5.16 12.46 -8.92
N GLY A 111 -5.37 11.93 -10.13
CA GLY A 111 -4.30 11.32 -10.92
C GLY A 111 -3.16 12.28 -11.21
N LEU A 112 -3.47 13.48 -11.68
CA LEU A 112 -2.47 14.53 -11.91
C LEU A 112 -1.77 14.95 -10.59
N GLY A 113 -2.53 15.04 -9.49
CA GLY A 113 -1.99 15.33 -8.17
C GLY A 113 -0.97 14.28 -7.70
N MET A 114 -1.24 12.99 -7.93
CA MET A 114 -0.30 11.92 -7.57
C MET A 114 0.98 11.97 -8.40
N LEU A 115 0.86 12.21 -9.72
CA LEU A 115 2.05 12.32 -10.59
C LEU A 115 2.93 13.53 -10.24
N THR A 116 2.31 14.65 -9.86
CA THR A 116 3.07 15.83 -9.44
C THR A 116 3.61 15.75 -8.02
N ALA A 117 3.14 14.80 -7.20
CA ALA A 117 3.56 14.66 -5.81
C ALA A 117 4.93 13.97 -5.63
N VAL A 118 5.49 13.33 -6.67
CA VAL A 118 6.73 12.54 -6.57
C VAL A 118 7.88 13.32 -5.92
N PRO A 119 8.24 14.54 -6.35
CA PRO A 119 9.32 15.30 -5.70
C PRO A 119 9.03 15.62 -4.22
N LEU A 120 7.77 15.89 -3.88
CA LEU A 120 7.36 16.13 -2.50
C LEU A 120 7.47 14.85 -1.64
N ILE A 121 7.10 13.70 -2.19
CA ILE A 121 7.21 12.40 -1.52
C ILE A 121 8.69 12.08 -1.27
N ASN A 122 9.57 12.31 -2.26
CA ASN A 122 11.01 12.13 -2.11
C ASN A 122 11.60 13.01 -1.01
N LEU A 123 11.20 14.30 -0.96
CA LEU A 123 11.61 15.20 0.13
C LEU A 123 11.19 14.67 1.51
N LEU A 124 9.95 14.23 1.64
CA LEU A 124 9.45 13.69 2.92
C LEU A 124 10.20 12.39 3.30
N GLY A 125 10.54 11.56 2.33
CA GLY A 125 11.37 10.36 2.51
C GLY A 125 12.79 10.72 2.96
N ASP A 126 13.44 11.66 2.28
CA ASP A 126 14.79 12.16 2.62
C ASP A 126 14.83 12.76 4.04
N LEU A 127 13.84 13.58 4.39
CA LEU A 127 13.73 14.12 5.75
C LEU A 127 13.49 13.02 6.79
N ASN A 128 12.64 12.05 6.51
CA ASN A 128 12.37 10.94 7.43
C ASN A 128 13.60 10.03 7.60
N SER A 129 14.38 9.79 6.54
CA SER A 129 15.59 8.95 6.60
C SER A 129 16.68 9.52 7.48
N LYS A 130 16.71 10.84 7.67
CA LYS A 130 17.66 11.58 8.52
C LYS A 130 17.23 11.67 9.98
N MET A 131 16.06 11.13 10.33
CA MET A 131 15.61 11.11 11.73
C MET A 131 16.42 10.12 12.56
N HIS A 132 16.83 10.53 13.75
CA HIS A 132 17.53 9.70 14.73
C HIS A 132 16.74 9.64 16.02
N LEU A 133 16.77 8.48 16.66
CA LEU A 133 16.21 8.32 18.00
C LEU A 133 17.20 8.83 19.05
N PRO A 134 16.73 9.23 20.25
CA PRO A 134 17.59 9.53 21.38
C PRO A 134 18.54 8.37 21.72
N SER A 135 19.75 8.64 22.19
CA SER A 135 20.80 7.65 22.40
C SER A 135 20.40 6.46 23.28
N PHE A 136 19.47 6.65 24.23
CA PHE A 136 18.95 5.55 25.05
C PHE A 136 18.08 4.54 24.27
N LEU A 137 17.63 4.87 23.06
CA LEU A 137 16.91 3.99 22.13
C LEU A 137 17.79 3.46 20.98
N ALA A 138 19.11 3.59 21.07
CA ALA A 138 20.03 3.13 20.03
C ALA A 138 19.81 1.66 19.60
N PRO A 139 19.52 0.68 20.49
CA PRO A 139 19.20 -0.68 20.07
C PRO A 139 17.93 -0.77 19.23
N VAL A 140 16.93 0.07 19.50
CA VAL A 140 15.69 0.15 18.72
C VAL A 140 15.97 0.75 17.35
N GLU A 141 16.75 1.84 17.28
CA GLU A 141 17.17 2.44 16.03
C GLU A 141 17.95 1.46 15.16
N GLN A 142 18.87 0.69 15.74
CA GLN A 142 19.61 -0.33 15.00
C GLN A 142 18.67 -1.40 14.42
N TRP A 143 17.73 -1.91 15.20
CA TRP A 143 16.71 -2.85 14.70
C TRP A 143 15.87 -2.25 13.58
N MET A 144 15.50 -0.98 13.65
CA MET A 144 14.77 -0.26 12.61
C MET A 144 15.59 -0.20 11.30
N ARG A 145 16.89 0.13 11.38
CA ARG A 145 17.81 0.17 10.23
C ARG A 145 17.99 -1.21 9.62
N ASP A 146 18.25 -2.23 10.44
CA ASP A 146 18.39 -3.61 9.95
C ASP A 146 17.13 -4.11 9.23
N SER A 147 15.95 -3.70 9.71
CA SER A 147 14.66 -4.03 9.07
C SER A 147 14.49 -3.32 7.74
N GLU A 148 14.86 -2.04 7.66
CA GLU A 148 14.83 -1.23 6.43
C GLU A 148 15.79 -1.81 5.38
N ASP A 149 17.02 -2.13 5.77
CA ASP A 149 18.04 -2.68 4.86
C ASP A 149 17.59 -4.02 4.25
N LYS A 150 17.01 -4.90 5.06
CA LYS A 150 16.43 -6.16 4.56
C LYS A 150 15.29 -5.92 3.57
N ALA A 151 14.40 -4.99 3.87
CA ALA A 151 13.30 -4.65 2.99
C ALA A 151 13.80 -4.00 1.69
N ALA A 152 14.83 -3.15 1.76
CA ALA A 152 15.44 -2.51 0.60
C ALA A 152 16.05 -3.54 -0.36
N VAL A 153 16.83 -4.50 0.16
CA VAL A 153 17.44 -5.59 -0.65
C VAL A 153 16.38 -6.39 -1.40
N LEU A 154 15.27 -6.74 -0.73
CA LEU A 154 14.18 -7.48 -1.37
C LEU A 154 13.44 -6.63 -2.40
N THR A 155 13.20 -5.36 -2.10
CA THR A 155 12.54 -4.43 -3.02
C THR A 155 13.37 -4.20 -4.27
N GLU A 156 14.68 -3.99 -4.12
CA GLU A 156 15.62 -3.84 -5.24
C GLU A 156 15.63 -5.10 -6.13
N ALA A 157 15.68 -6.29 -5.51
CA ALA A 157 15.61 -7.55 -6.24
C ALA A 157 14.26 -7.72 -6.99
N PHE A 158 13.15 -7.30 -6.42
CA PHE A 158 11.85 -7.34 -7.10
C PHE A 158 11.77 -6.33 -8.27
N LEU A 159 12.43 -5.17 -8.14
CA LEU A 159 12.48 -4.14 -9.16
C LEU A 159 13.52 -4.43 -10.26
N ASP A 160 14.26 -5.53 -10.18
CA ASP A 160 15.04 -6.02 -11.33
C ASP A 160 14.09 -6.56 -12.40
N MET A 161 13.97 -5.78 -13.50
CA MET A 161 12.98 -6.00 -14.57
C MET A 161 13.70 -6.05 -15.93
N PRO A 162 14.22 -7.23 -16.32
CA PRO A 162 15.00 -7.35 -17.56
C PRO A 162 14.18 -7.13 -18.83
N ASP A 163 12.88 -7.27 -18.79
CA ASP A 163 12.00 -7.19 -19.96
C ASP A 163 10.62 -6.59 -19.64
N PRO A 164 9.81 -6.22 -20.66
CA PRO A 164 8.47 -5.68 -20.45
C PRO A 164 7.48 -6.64 -19.74
N GLY A 165 7.69 -7.95 -19.81
CA GLY A 165 6.87 -8.93 -19.09
C GLY A 165 7.10 -8.82 -17.57
N ALA A 166 8.35 -8.66 -17.15
CA ALA A 166 8.71 -8.39 -15.75
C ALA A 166 8.12 -7.07 -15.25
N LEU A 167 8.13 -6.02 -16.09
CA LEU A 167 7.46 -4.75 -15.78
C LEU A 167 5.95 -4.95 -15.55
N LEU A 168 5.27 -5.64 -16.47
CA LEU A 168 3.82 -5.89 -16.34
C LEU A 168 3.48 -6.71 -15.09
N PHE A 169 4.29 -7.72 -14.79
CA PHE A 169 4.10 -8.51 -13.58
C PHE A 169 4.31 -7.67 -12.32
N ASN A 170 5.33 -6.83 -12.27
CA ASN A 170 5.58 -5.94 -11.14
C ASN A 170 4.50 -4.85 -10.99
N LEU A 171 3.98 -4.31 -12.09
CA LEU A 171 2.82 -3.40 -12.05
C LEU A 171 1.58 -4.10 -11.45
N PHE A 172 1.37 -5.38 -11.77
CA PHE A 172 0.31 -6.16 -11.13
C PHE A 172 0.60 -6.40 -9.65
N MET A 173 1.80 -6.92 -9.30
CA MET A 173 2.15 -7.38 -7.95
C MET A 173 2.39 -6.23 -6.97
N ILE A 174 3.09 -5.16 -7.40
CA ILE A 174 3.53 -4.06 -6.53
C ILE A 174 2.54 -2.89 -6.57
N ALA A 175 1.87 -2.65 -7.70
CA ALA A 175 0.99 -1.50 -7.82
C ALA A 175 -0.50 -1.85 -7.75
N LEU A 176 -0.99 -2.73 -8.62
CA LEU A 176 -2.43 -3.00 -8.73
C LEU A 176 -2.98 -3.79 -7.55
N LEU A 177 -2.31 -4.89 -7.20
CA LEU A 177 -2.79 -5.81 -6.17
C LEU A 177 -2.82 -5.15 -4.78
N PRO A 178 -1.77 -4.41 -4.33
CA PRO A 178 -1.82 -3.65 -3.09
C PRO A 178 -2.86 -2.52 -3.13
N ALA A 179 -2.97 -1.77 -4.24
CA ALA A 179 -3.96 -0.70 -4.35
C ALA A 179 -5.41 -1.20 -4.19
N ILE A 180 -5.71 -2.42 -4.62
CA ILE A 180 -7.02 -3.04 -4.38
C ILE A 180 -7.11 -3.54 -2.93
N GLY A 181 -6.20 -4.41 -2.52
CA GLY A 181 -6.32 -5.14 -1.26
C GLY A 181 -6.15 -4.24 -0.04
N GLU A 182 -5.15 -3.37 -0.05
CA GLU A 182 -4.89 -2.48 1.07
C GLU A 182 -5.97 -1.42 1.21
N GLU A 183 -6.49 -0.85 0.09
CA GLU A 183 -7.59 0.09 0.18
C GLU A 183 -8.89 -0.58 0.68
N TRP A 184 -9.19 -1.80 0.24
CA TRP A 184 -10.35 -2.53 0.77
C TRP A 184 -10.22 -2.77 2.27
N LEU A 185 -9.04 -3.18 2.74
CA LEU A 185 -8.85 -3.45 4.16
C LEU A 185 -8.77 -2.16 4.98
N PHE A 186 -7.87 -1.23 4.61
CA PHE A 186 -7.64 -0.04 5.44
C PHE A 186 -8.76 0.99 5.32
N ARG A 187 -9.23 1.32 4.11
CA ARG A 187 -10.27 2.35 3.93
C ARG A 187 -11.67 1.76 4.04
N GLY A 188 -11.88 0.56 3.48
CA GLY A 188 -13.18 -0.11 3.52
C GLY A 188 -13.54 -0.66 4.90
N VAL A 189 -12.58 -1.25 5.63
CA VAL A 189 -12.86 -1.92 6.92
C VAL A 189 -12.29 -1.14 8.10
N VAL A 190 -10.97 -0.96 8.18
CA VAL A 190 -10.27 -0.42 9.36
C VAL A 190 -10.68 1.02 9.65
N GLN A 191 -10.60 1.91 8.67
CA GLN A 191 -11.01 3.32 8.81
C GLN A 191 -12.46 3.45 9.26
N ARG A 192 -13.35 2.64 8.69
CA ARG A 192 -14.77 2.62 9.06
C ARG A 192 -14.94 2.16 10.51
N LEU A 193 -14.29 1.08 10.90
CA LEU A 193 -14.36 0.53 12.24
C LEU A 193 -13.91 1.52 13.32
N PHE A 194 -12.75 2.18 13.12
CA PHE A 194 -12.27 3.20 14.06
C PHE A 194 -13.13 4.48 14.04
N SER A 195 -13.74 4.81 12.90
CA SER A 195 -14.72 5.91 12.83
C SER A 195 -15.99 5.60 13.63
N GLU A 196 -16.50 4.36 13.53
CA GLU A 196 -17.66 3.88 14.31
C GLU A 196 -17.31 3.83 15.81
N TRP A 197 -16.13 3.33 16.16
CA TRP A 197 -15.68 3.20 17.56
C TRP A 197 -15.54 4.55 18.27
N SER A 198 -14.96 5.52 17.60
CA SER A 198 -14.71 6.85 18.19
C SER A 198 -15.84 7.86 18.00
N GLY A 199 -16.80 7.57 17.11
CA GLY A 199 -17.80 8.52 16.65
C GLY A 199 -17.24 9.65 15.78
N LYS A 200 -15.96 9.59 15.38
CA LYS A 200 -15.25 10.66 14.66
C LYS A 200 -14.54 10.13 13.42
N LYS A 201 -14.94 10.60 12.24
CA LYS A 201 -14.32 10.20 10.95
C LYS A 201 -12.82 10.49 10.90
N GLN A 202 -12.37 11.58 11.51
CA GLN A 202 -10.96 11.95 11.58
C GLN A 202 -10.11 10.92 12.33
N VAL A 203 -10.62 10.40 13.46
CA VAL A 203 -9.93 9.35 14.21
C VAL A 203 -9.79 8.09 13.36
N GLY A 204 -10.84 7.71 12.62
CA GLY A 204 -10.77 6.56 11.71
C GLY A 204 -9.70 6.72 10.64
N ILE A 205 -9.62 7.92 10.01
CA ILE A 205 -8.62 8.20 8.97
C ILE A 205 -7.20 8.06 9.52
N TRP A 206 -6.89 8.75 10.63
CA TRP A 206 -5.54 8.77 11.17
C TRP A 206 -5.14 7.44 11.80
N ALA A 207 -6.07 6.72 12.46
CA ALA A 207 -5.82 5.37 12.97
C ALA A 207 -5.52 4.38 11.84
N ALA A 208 -6.30 4.40 10.75
CA ALA A 208 -6.05 3.56 9.60
C ALA A 208 -4.72 3.92 8.90
N ALA A 209 -4.38 5.21 8.78
CA ALA A 209 -3.12 5.67 8.20
C ALA A 209 -1.91 5.25 9.04
N LEU A 210 -2.02 5.32 10.37
CA LEU A 210 -0.98 4.88 11.30
C LEU A 210 -0.73 3.38 11.17
N LEU A 211 -1.78 2.56 11.20
CA LEU A 211 -1.68 1.12 11.04
C LEU A 211 -1.15 0.74 9.65
N PHE A 212 -1.61 1.42 8.60
CA PHE A 212 -1.12 1.25 7.23
C PHE A 212 0.38 1.47 7.14
N SER A 213 0.89 2.57 7.69
CA SER A 213 2.33 2.85 7.68
C SER A 213 3.13 1.89 8.55
N ALA A 214 2.62 1.57 9.75
CA ALA A 214 3.28 0.67 10.70
C ALA A 214 3.43 -0.77 10.18
N MET A 215 2.45 -1.29 9.45
CA MET A 215 2.50 -2.66 8.91
C MET A 215 3.63 -2.91 7.92
N HIS A 216 4.19 -1.87 7.32
CA HIS A 216 5.32 -2.03 6.39
C HIS A 216 6.65 -2.30 7.11
N LEU A 217 6.76 -2.01 8.42
CA LEU A 217 7.99 -2.15 9.21
C LEU A 217 9.21 -1.43 8.61
N GLN A 218 8.95 -0.43 7.78
CA GLN A 218 9.94 0.43 7.13
C GLN A 218 9.87 1.83 7.74
N PHE A 219 10.71 2.07 8.72
CA PHE A 219 10.61 3.23 9.61
C PHE A 219 11.09 4.53 8.97
N TYR A 220 12.03 4.44 8.03
CA TYR A 220 12.57 5.60 7.31
C TYR A 220 11.71 6.04 6.12
N GLY A 221 10.65 5.29 5.83
CA GLY A 221 9.53 5.67 4.95
C GLY A 221 8.21 5.89 5.71
N PHE A 222 8.23 5.89 7.05
CA PHE A 222 7.01 5.90 7.88
C PHE A 222 6.19 7.18 7.69
N VAL A 223 6.81 8.35 7.77
CA VAL A 223 6.13 9.66 7.70
C VAL A 223 5.47 9.89 6.32
N PRO A 224 6.18 9.75 5.19
CA PRO A 224 5.54 9.91 3.88
C PRO A 224 4.40 8.91 3.67
N ARG A 225 4.55 7.66 4.14
CA ARG A 225 3.53 6.63 4.02
C ARG A 225 2.32 6.89 4.93
N LEU A 226 2.53 7.43 6.13
CA LEU A 226 1.46 7.90 7.03
C LEU A 226 0.64 9.02 6.37
N LEU A 227 1.31 10.01 5.78
CA LEU A 227 0.66 11.14 5.12
C LEU A 227 -0.10 10.70 3.86
N LEU A 228 0.49 9.80 3.06
CA LEU A 228 -0.21 9.17 1.94
C LEU A 228 -1.44 8.40 2.45
N GLY A 229 -1.29 7.62 3.52
CA GLY A 229 -2.38 6.90 4.15
C GLY A 229 -3.53 7.81 4.59
N ALA A 230 -3.22 8.93 5.21
CA ALA A 230 -4.23 9.93 5.59
C ALA A 230 -4.90 10.56 4.36
N LEU A 231 -4.14 10.93 3.33
CA LEU A 231 -4.68 11.45 2.07
C LEU A 231 -5.67 10.48 1.44
N LEU A 232 -5.33 9.20 1.31
CA LEU A 232 -6.21 8.17 0.76
C LEU A 232 -7.51 8.03 1.58
N GLY A 233 -7.41 8.14 2.92
CA GLY A 233 -8.56 8.18 3.82
C GLY A 233 -9.47 9.40 3.58
N TYR A 234 -8.89 10.57 3.33
CA TYR A 234 -9.64 11.76 2.97
C TYR A 234 -10.28 11.67 1.58
N LEU A 235 -9.60 11.07 0.60
CA LEU A 235 -10.18 10.84 -0.74
C LEU A 235 -11.44 9.99 -0.66
N LEU A 236 -11.44 8.92 0.17
CA LEU A 236 -12.66 8.16 0.44
C LEU A 236 -13.74 9.02 1.11
N LEU A 237 -13.37 9.78 2.14
CA LEU A 237 -14.32 10.62 2.88
C LEU A 237 -15.00 11.65 1.97
N TRP A 238 -14.25 12.26 1.03
CA TRP A 238 -14.79 13.31 0.15
C TRP A 238 -15.65 12.74 -0.98
N SER A 239 -15.25 11.61 -1.56
CA SER A 239 -15.95 11.03 -2.72
C SER A 239 -17.04 10.03 -2.35
N GLY A 240 -16.93 9.39 -1.19
CA GLY A 240 -17.77 8.24 -0.84
C GLY A 240 -17.56 7.06 -1.79
N SER A 241 -16.41 6.99 -2.49
CA SER A 241 -16.07 5.96 -3.48
C SER A 241 -14.66 5.43 -3.22
N ILE A 242 -14.53 4.13 -3.09
CA ILE A 242 -13.24 3.47 -2.88
C ILE A 242 -12.32 3.58 -4.12
N TRP A 243 -12.90 3.81 -5.30
CA TRP A 243 -12.15 3.89 -6.55
C TRP A 243 -11.16 5.05 -6.59
N LEU A 244 -11.46 6.15 -5.89
CA LEU A 244 -10.58 7.32 -5.88
C LEU A 244 -9.28 7.07 -5.10
N PRO A 245 -9.31 6.58 -3.84
CA PRO A 245 -8.07 6.19 -3.16
C PRO A 245 -7.36 5.02 -3.84
N MET A 246 -8.08 4.03 -4.40
CA MET A 246 -7.45 2.94 -5.17
C MET A 246 -6.66 3.47 -6.37
N LEU A 247 -7.20 4.41 -7.14
CA LEU A 247 -6.48 5.05 -8.24
C LEU A 247 -5.23 5.80 -7.74
N ALA A 248 -5.38 6.60 -6.70
CA ALA A 248 -4.25 7.37 -6.14
C ALA A 248 -3.14 6.45 -5.65
N HIS A 249 -3.49 5.38 -4.94
CA HIS A 249 -2.53 4.38 -4.47
C HIS A 249 -1.86 3.64 -5.63
N PHE A 250 -2.65 3.16 -6.60
CA PHE A 250 -2.12 2.52 -7.80
C PHE A 250 -1.12 3.41 -8.53
N LEU A 251 -1.44 4.68 -8.76
CA LEU A 251 -0.56 5.63 -9.45
C LEU A 251 0.71 5.91 -8.67
N ASN A 252 0.64 6.00 -7.34
CA ASN A 252 1.83 6.13 -6.50
C ASN A 252 2.81 4.97 -6.72
N ASN A 253 2.31 3.74 -6.60
CA ASN A 253 3.15 2.55 -6.72
C ASN A 253 3.58 2.30 -8.18
N ALA A 254 2.68 2.50 -9.15
CA ALA A 254 2.99 2.34 -10.57
C ALA A 254 4.05 3.35 -11.04
N ALA A 255 4.00 4.60 -10.56
CA ALA A 255 5.01 5.60 -10.89
C ALA A 255 6.41 5.14 -10.43
N ALA A 256 6.53 4.59 -9.21
CA ALA A 256 7.80 4.06 -8.71
C ALA A 256 8.30 2.88 -9.55
N VAL A 257 7.43 1.89 -9.86
CA VAL A 257 7.79 0.72 -10.69
C VAL A 257 8.19 1.14 -12.10
N ILE A 258 7.43 2.03 -12.74
CA ILE A 258 7.74 2.51 -14.10
C ILE A 258 9.05 3.32 -14.10
N ALA A 259 9.24 4.20 -13.12
CA ALA A 259 10.45 5.00 -13.02
C ALA A 259 11.69 4.13 -12.79
N ALA A 260 11.61 3.10 -11.95
CA ALA A 260 12.69 2.12 -11.76
C ALA A 260 13.03 1.39 -13.07
N TYR A 261 12.00 0.94 -13.81
CA TYR A 261 12.19 0.28 -15.11
C TYR A 261 12.89 1.21 -16.13
N LEU A 262 12.39 2.44 -16.26
CA LEU A 262 12.96 3.42 -17.20
C LEU A 262 14.42 3.78 -16.85
N TYR A 263 14.71 3.89 -15.55
CA TYR A 263 16.06 4.19 -15.08
C TYR A 263 17.03 3.01 -15.30
N GLN A 264 16.59 1.78 -14.97
CA GLN A 264 17.38 0.55 -15.19
C GLN A 264 17.74 0.37 -16.66
N HIS A 265 16.82 0.67 -17.59
CA HIS A 265 17.05 0.57 -19.03
C HIS A 265 17.68 1.82 -19.65
N GLN A 266 18.14 2.78 -18.84
CA GLN A 266 18.79 4.02 -19.29
C GLN A 266 17.91 4.89 -20.23
N LEU A 267 16.59 4.72 -20.14
CA LEU A 267 15.62 5.54 -20.89
C LEU A 267 15.41 6.92 -20.26
N ILE A 268 15.78 7.08 -19.00
CA ILE A 268 15.88 8.34 -18.27
C ILE A 268 17.24 8.40 -17.58
N SER A 269 17.86 9.59 -17.55
CA SER A 269 19.15 9.82 -16.90
C SER A 269 19.02 10.26 -15.43
N ALA A 270 17.89 10.89 -15.07
CA ALA A 270 17.64 11.33 -13.71
C ALA A 270 17.27 10.15 -12.83
N ASN A 271 17.90 10.03 -11.66
CA ASN A 271 17.51 9.05 -10.67
C ASN A 271 16.14 9.45 -10.07
N PRO A 272 15.11 8.59 -10.19
CA PRO A 272 13.76 8.89 -9.70
C PRO A 272 13.69 9.21 -8.21
N ASP A 273 14.54 8.58 -7.39
CA ASP A 273 14.52 8.71 -5.92
C ASP A 273 15.11 10.06 -5.46
N THR A 274 15.85 10.74 -6.34
CA THR A 274 16.44 12.05 -6.04
C THR A 274 15.72 13.21 -6.72
N LEU A 275 14.63 12.94 -7.44
CA LEU A 275 13.87 13.98 -8.11
C LEU A 275 13.26 14.96 -7.11
N GLY A 276 13.59 16.26 -7.28
CA GLY A 276 13.17 17.33 -6.35
C GLY A 276 14.11 17.55 -5.16
N LEU A 277 15.20 16.78 -5.06
CA LEU A 277 16.22 16.95 -4.02
C LEU A 277 17.41 17.74 -4.56
N GLY A 278 18.02 18.55 -3.68
CA GLY A 278 19.17 19.40 -4.03
C GLY A 278 18.77 20.82 -4.45
N PRO A 279 19.69 21.78 -4.30
CA PRO A 279 19.44 23.19 -4.57
C PRO A 279 19.04 23.48 -6.02
N GLU A 280 19.60 22.74 -6.97
CA GLU A 280 19.32 22.89 -8.42
C GLU A 280 17.91 22.44 -8.80
N GLN A 281 17.27 21.62 -7.97
CA GLN A 281 15.91 21.11 -8.20
C GLN A 281 14.84 21.83 -7.35
N PHE A 282 15.20 22.92 -6.67
CA PHE A 282 14.26 23.67 -5.81
C PHE A 282 13.01 24.11 -6.54
N MET A 283 13.12 24.57 -7.79
CA MET A 283 11.97 24.98 -8.60
C MET A 283 11.06 23.79 -8.95
N VAL A 284 11.63 22.62 -9.18
CA VAL A 284 10.86 21.37 -9.42
C VAL A 284 10.06 21.01 -8.17
N LEU A 285 10.69 21.09 -7.00
CA LEU A 285 10.03 20.84 -5.72
C LEU A 285 8.91 21.85 -5.45
N LEU A 286 9.17 23.14 -5.66
CA LEU A 286 8.16 24.19 -5.47
C LEU A 286 6.97 23.98 -6.40
N ALA A 287 7.22 23.69 -7.68
CA ALA A 287 6.17 23.36 -8.64
C ALA A 287 5.38 22.12 -8.21
N SER A 288 6.06 21.07 -7.73
CA SER A 288 5.44 19.87 -7.18
C SER A 288 4.45 20.21 -6.05
N ILE A 289 4.88 20.98 -5.05
CA ILE A 289 4.04 21.35 -3.91
C ILE A 289 2.80 22.11 -4.39
N VAL A 290 2.98 23.14 -5.23
CA VAL A 290 1.89 23.99 -5.71
C VAL A 290 0.90 23.19 -6.58
N LEU A 291 1.39 22.43 -7.55
CA LEU A 291 0.54 21.65 -8.46
C LEU A 291 -0.19 20.53 -7.72
N THR A 292 0.50 19.82 -6.83
CA THR A 292 -0.11 18.79 -6.00
C THR A 292 -1.24 19.35 -5.16
N ALA A 293 -1.01 20.46 -4.45
CA ALA A 293 -2.05 21.12 -3.67
C ALA A 293 -3.23 21.57 -4.53
N LEU A 294 -2.96 22.19 -5.69
CA LEU A 294 -4.00 22.65 -6.63
C LEU A 294 -4.84 21.47 -7.11
N PHE A 295 -4.21 20.40 -7.59
CA PHE A 295 -4.93 19.25 -8.14
C PHE A 295 -5.75 18.50 -7.09
N PHE A 296 -5.27 18.38 -5.85
CA PHE A 296 -6.08 17.79 -4.79
C PHE A 296 -7.25 18.70 -4.38
N VAL A 297 -7.10 20.01 -4.37
CA VAL A 297 -8.23 20.95 -4.13
C VAL A 297 -9.28 20.82 -5.23
N LEU A 298 -8.87 20.75 -6.50
CA LEU A 298 -9.78 20.55 -7.62
C LEU A 298 -10.45 19.17 -7.56
N GLY A 299 -9.69 18.11 -7.25
CA GLY A 299 -10.20 16.75 -7.05
C GLY A 299 -11.26 16.68 -5.95
N LYS A 300 -10.99 17.31 -4.80
CA LYS A 300 -11.94 17.40 -3.68
C LYS A 300 -13.22 18.10 -4.08
N ARG A 301 -13.14 19.29 -4.72
CA ARG A 301 -14.31 20.06 -5.15
C ARG A 301 -15.20 19.24 -6.09
N ASN A 302 -14.61 18.55 -7.06
CA ASN A 302 -15.36 17.71 -8.01
C ASN A 302 -15.91 16.43 -7.36
N ALA A 303 -15.26 15.89 -6.33
CA ALA A 303 -15.75 14.72 -5.60
C ALA A 303 -16.98 15.05 -4.73
N GLN A 304 -17.09 16.29 -4.25
CA GLN A 304 -18.18 16.73 -3.39
C GLN A 304 -19.39 17.32 -4.18
N SER A 305 -19.26 17.53 -5.49
CA SER A 305 -20.33 18.10 -6.33
C SER A 305 -21.33 17.05 -6.85
N VAL A 306 -21.22 15.80 -6.43
CA VAL A 306 -22.06 14.65 -6.76
C VAL A 306 -22.56 13.98 -5.47
#